data_612ede3591d1115ffdca1703bc85eb44
#
_entry.id   612ede3591d1115ffdca1703bc85eb44
#
_cell.length_a   1.000
_cell.length_b   1.000
_cell.length_c   1.000
_cell.angle_alpha   90.00
_cell.angle_beta   90.00
_cell.angle_gamma   90.00
#
_symmetry.space_group_name_H-M   'P 1'
#
loop_
_entity.id
_entity.type
_entity.pdbx_description
1 polymer ?
#
loop_
_entity_poly.entity_id
_entity_poly.type
_entity_poly.pdbx_seq_one_letter_code
_entity_poly.pdbx_strand_id
1 'polypeptide(L)'
;MPAFMAEGGMPYWIDLMTSDVRKSSHFYGELLGWDFEELYVGYRVARVQGLPVAAIVDKPEDSPLPDTWVTYFLADDIEALVQRVKDLGGRVLAEPTDVNLGRMALLVDTSGGLFGAIEPYSEE
;
A
#
# COMPACT_ATOMS: atom_id res chain seq x y z
N MET A 1 9.49 3.11 -9.08
CA MET A 1 9.81 4.35 -8.37
C MET A 1 11.27 4.67 -8.49
N PRO A 2 11.61 5.92 -8.63
CA PRO A 2 13.00 6.28 -8.67
C PRO A 2 13.60 6.20 -7.29
N ALA A 3 14.07 5.02 -6.94
CA ALA A 3 14.53 4.74 -5.60
C ALA A 3 15.60 5.70 -5.12
N PHE A 4 16.38 6.23 -6.04
CA PHE A 4 17.44 7.14 -5.69
C PHE A 4 16.94 8.47 -5.13
N MET A 5 15.66 8.77 -5.29
CA MET A 5 15.08 10.01 -4.78
C MET A 5 14.16 9.80 -3.61
N ALA A 6 14.01 8.57 -3.14
CA ALA A 6 13.04 8.28 -2.09
C ALA A 6 13.50 8.83 -0.75
N GLU A 7 12.66 9.63 -0.12
CA GLU A 7 12.90 10.19 1.20
C GLU A 7 11.64 10.05 2.03
N GLY A 8 11.82 10.06 3.33
CA GLY A 8 10.69 10.03 4.24
C GLY A 8 9.66 11.10 3.89
N GLY A 9 8.41 10.71 3.90
CA GLY A 9 7.30 11.59 3.57
C GLY A 9 6.89 11.58 2.12
N MET A 10 7.63 10.93 1.24
CA MET A 10 7.26 10.86 -0.19
C MET A 10 6.29 9.73 -0.45
N PRO A 11 5.35 9.91 -1.40
CA PRO A 11 4.56 8.77 -1.85
C PRO A 11 5.50 7.68 -2.39
N TYR A 12 5.27 6.45 -2.00
CA TYR A 12 6.19 5.38 -2.34
C TYR A 12 5.51 4.20 -3.03
N TRP A 13 4.27 3.87 -2.65
CA TRP A 13 3.59 2.68 -3.15
C TRP A 13 2.09 2.90 -3.12
N ILE A 14 1.35 2.21 -4.00
CA ILE A 14 -0.10 2.23 -3.95
C ILE A 14 -0.63 0.80 -4.00
N ASP A 15 -1.68 0.55 -3.22
CA ASP A 15 -2.40 -0.72 -3.23
C ASP A 15 -3.87 -0.45 -3.50
N LEU A 16 -4.48 -1.30 -4.31
CA LEU A 16 -5.93 -1.35 -4.37
C LEU A 16 -6.39 -2.48 -3.45
N MET A 17 -7.18 -2.14 -2.44
CA MET A 17 -7.88 -3.15 -1.64
C MET A 17 -9.20 -3.40 -2.32
N THR A 18 -9.46 -4.63 -2.75
CA THR A 18 -10.62 -4.93 -3.56
C THR A 18 -11.34 -6.18 -3.07
N SER A 19 -12.62 -6.22 -3.34
CA SER A 19 -13.44 -7.39 -3.04
C SER A 19 -13.30 -8.47 -4.10
N ASP A 20 -12.63 -8.17 -5.24
CA ASP A 20 -12.49 -9.16 -6.32
C ASP A 20 -11.20 -8.86 -7.09
N VAL A 21 -10.11 -9.53 -6.68
CA VAL A 21 -8.79 -9.29 -7.26
C VAL A 21 -8.77 -9.60 -8.75
N ARG A 22 -9.45 -10.68 -9.17
CA ARG A 22 -9.43 -11.07 -10.58
C ARG A 22 -10.12 -10.02 -11.45
N LYS A 23 -11.28 -9.56 -11.00
CA LYS A 23 -12.04 -8.57 -11.75
C LYS A 23 -11.30 -7.25 -11.83
N SER A 24 -10.74 -6.81 -10.70
CA SER A 24 -9.97 -5.58 -10.68
C SER A 24 -8.72 -5.67 -11.54
N SER A 25 -8.01 -6.79 -11.47
CA SER A 25 -6.80 -6.98 -12.30
C SER A 25 -7.13 -6.93 -13.77
N HIS A 26 -8.23 -7.55 -14.16
CA HIS A 26 -8.63 -7.51 -15.57
C HIS A 26 -8.93 -6.09 -16.01
N PHE A 27 -9.66 -5.35 -15.19
CA PHE A 27 -10.01 -3.97 -15.52
C PHE A 27 -8.77 -3.11 -15.71
N TYR A 28 -7.87 -3.13 -14.75
CA TYR A 28 -6.69 -2.26 -14.82
C TYR A 28 -5.68 -2.73 -15.86
N GLY A 29 -5.60 -4.05 -16.05
CA GLY A 29 -4.76 -4.58 -17.13
C GLY A 29 -5.20 -4.10 -18.49
N GLU A 30 -6.53 -4.14 -18.75
CA GLU A 30 -7.05 -3.67 -20.02
C GLU A 30 -6.94 -2.16 -20.16
N LEU A 31 -7.20 -1.45 -19.08
CA LEU A 31 -7.24 0.01 -19.13
C LEU A 31 -5.84 0.62 -19.22
N LEU A 32 -4.91 0.13 -18.40
CA LEU A 32 -3.60 0.76 -18.21
C LEU A 32 -2.46 -0.03 -18.83
N GLY A 33 -2.74 -1.22 -19.35
CA GLY A 33 -1.68 -2.04 -19.93
C GLY A 33 -0.77 -2.70 -18.90
N TRP A 34 -1.27 -2.85 -17.67
CA TRP A 34 -0.48 -3.46 -16.61
C TRP A 34 -0.38 -4.97 -16.82
N ASP A 35 0.79 -5.53 -16.56
CA ASP A 35 0.98 -6.96 -16.40
C ASP A 35 0.97 -7.28 -14.92
N PHE A 36 0.50 -8.48 -14.58
CA PHE A 36 0.39 -8.87 -13.19
C PHE A 36 1.19 -10.12 -12.88
N GLU A 37 1.79 -10.15 -11.71
CA GLU A 37 2.43 -11.32 -11.16
C GLU A 37 1.73 -11.64 -9.85
N GLU A 38 1.16 -12.85 -9.74
CA GLU A 38 0.51 -13.25 -8.52
C GLU A 38 1.57 -13.82 -7.58
N LEU A 39 1.81 -13.12 -6.46
CA LEU A 39 2.79 -13.57 -5.49
C LEU A 39 2.23 -14.64 -4.58
N TYR A 40 0.96 -14.50 -4.22
CA TYR A 40 0.20 -15.53 -3.53
C TYR A 40 -1.27 -15.21 -3.75
N VAL A 41 -2.13 -16.15 -3.35
CA VAL A 41 -3.56 -15.98 -3.59
C VAL A 41 -4.04 -14.68 -2.98
N GLY A 42 -4.67 -13.85 -3.80
CA GLY A 42 -5.22 -12.59 -3.33
C GLY A 42 -4.23 -11.44 -3.30
N TYR A 43 -3.04 -11.63 -3.88
CA TYR A 43 -2.05 -10.55 -3.89
C TYR A 43 -1.33 -10.55 -5.23
N ARG A 44 -1.60 -9.53 -6.04
CA ARG A 44 -1.00 -9.39 -7.37
C ARG A 44 -0.24 -8.09 -7.47
N VAL A 45 1.00 -8.17 -7.97
CA VAL A 45 1.82 -6.99 -8.22
C VAL A 45 1.65 -6.60 -9.67
N ALA A 46 1.34 -5.34 -9.90
CA ALA A 46 1.24 -4.78 -11.24
C ALA A 46 2.60 -4.30 -11.69
N ARG A 47 2.93 -4.55 -12.96
CA ARG A 47 4.21 -4.16 -13.52
C ARG A 47 4.00 -3.43 -14.83
N VAL A 48 4.87 -2.44 -15.05
CA VAL A 48 4.95 -1.74 -16.34
C VAL A 48 6.38 -1.90 -16.81
N GLN A 49 6.56 -2.54 -17.95
CA GLN A 49 7.90 -2.82 -18.50
C GLN A 49 8.81 -3.46 -17.45
N GLY A 50 8.23 -4.42 -16.72
CA GLY A 50 8.96 -5.17 -15.72
C GLY A 50 9.14 -4.48 -14.39
N LEU A 51 8.74 -3.22 -14.25
CA LEU A 51 8.89 -2.48 -13.01
C LEU A 51 7.62 -2.57 -12.16
N PRO A 52 7.74 -2.94 -10.89
CA PRO A 52 6.56 -2.96 -10.03
C PRO A 52 6.06 -1.54 -9.78
N VAL A 53 4.76 -1.33 -9.94
CA VAL A 53 4.18 0.00 -9.81
C VAL A 53 3.05 0.05 -8.78
N ALA A 54 2.41 -1.08 -8.49
CA ALA A 54 1.26 -1.10 -7.58
C ALA A 54 0.96 -2.53 -7.20
N ALA A 55 0.04 -2.71 -6.25
CA ALA A 55 -0.48 -4.04 -5.96
C ALA A 55 -1.99 -4.00 -5.93
N ILE A 56 -2.61 -5.14 -6.22
CA ILE A 56 -4.04 -5.34 -6.06
C ILE A 56 -4.20 -6.49 -5.09
N VAL A 57 -4.88 -6.23 -3.97
CA VAL A 57 -4.93 -7.18 -2.87
C VAL A 57 -6.35 -7.40 -2.41
N ASP A 58 -6.62 -8.61 -1.91
CA ASP A 58 -7.92 -8.92 -1.34
C ASP A 58 -8.16 -8.07 -0.11
N LYS A 59 -9.31 -7.45 -0.07
CA LYS A 59 -9.78 -6.76 1.11
C LYS A 59 -10.29 -7.81 2.11
N PRO A 60 -10.01 -7.67 3.42
CA PRO A 60 -10.58 -8.59 4.39
C PRO A 60 -12.09 -8.61 4.28
N GLU A 61 -12.68 -9.80 4.43
CA GLU A 61 -14.13 -9.98 4.26
C GLU A 61 -14.93 -9.13 5.21
N ASP A 62 -14.41 -8.93 6.41
CA ASP A 62 -15.12 -8.17 7.44
C ASP A 62 -14.74 -6.69 7.45
N SER A 63 -14.00 -6.24 6.44
CA SER A 63 -13.60 -4.84 6.39
C SER A 63 -14.82 -3.95 6.12
N PRO A 64 -15.00 -2.88 6.89
CA PRO A 64 -16.08 -1.93 6.63
C PRO A 64 -15.76 -0.95 5.53
N LEU A 65 -14.54 -1.00 4.99
CA LEU A 65 -14.09 -0.02 4.00
C LEU A 65 -14.58 -0.40 2.61
N PRO A 66 -14.90 0.57 1.77
CA PRO A 66 -15.17 0.27 0.35
C PRO A 66 -13.88 -0.17 -0.33
N ASP A 67 -14.02 -0.75 -1.52
CA ASP A 67 -12.86 -1.00 -2.37
C ASP A 67 -12.19 0.35 -2.63
N THR A 68 -10.88 0.44 -2.41
CA THR A 68 -10.24 1.74 -2.47
C THR A 68 -8.74 1.61 -2.72
N TRP A 69 -8.20 2.61 -3.40
CA TRP A 69 -6.76 2.75 -3.54
C TRP A 69 -6.19 3.38 -2.27
N VAL A 70 -5.06 2.86 -1.81
CA VAL A 70 -4.36 3.40 -0.64
C VAL A 70 -2.97 3.82 -1.08
N THR A 71 -2.62 5.06 -0.80
CA THR A 71 -1.26 5.55 -1.02
C THR A 71 -0.45 5.33 0.24
N TYR A 72 0.73 4.73 0.09
CA TYR A 72 1.65 4.50 1.19
C TYR A 72 2.80 5.47 1.08
N PHE A 73 2.99 6.26 2.14
CA PHE A 73 4.09 7.21 2.21
C PHE A 73 5.30 6.55 2.85
N LEU A 74 6.48 6.93 2.37
CA LEU A 74 7.72 6.37 2.86
C LEU A 74 7.99 6.83 4.28
N ALA A 75 8.28 5.88 5.16
CA ALA A 75 8.63 6.15 6.55
C ALA A 75 10.06 5.70 6.79
N ASP A 76 10.88 6.56 7.37
CA ASP A 76 12.22 6.17 7.79
C ASP A 76 12.16 5.27 9.01
N ASP A 77 11.18 5.52 9.88
CA ASP A 77 10.96 4.75 11.10
C ASP A 77 9.45 4.67 11.28
N ILE A 78 8.87 3.55 10.86
CA ILE A 78 7.41 3.44 10.83
C ILE A 78 6.81 3.43 12.23
N GLU A 79 7.53 2.89 13.23
CA GLU A 79 7.01 2.90 14.59
C GLU A 79 6.87 4.33 15.11
N ALA A 80 7.88 5.14 14.84
CA ALA A 80 7.84 6.55 15.24
C ALA A 80 6.75 7.29 14.48
N LEU A 81 6.58 7.00 13.19
CA LEU A 81 5.55 7.65 12.39
C LEU A 81 4.16 7.33 12.92
N VAL A 82 3.92 6.06 13.25
CA VAL A 82 2.62 5.64 13.77
C VAL A 82 2.32 6.34 15.08
N GLN A 83 3.33 6.47 15.96
CA GLN A 83 3.11 7.20 17.21
C GLN A 83 2.76 8.66 16.94
N ARG A 84 3.42 9.28 15.95
CA ARG A 84 3.10 10.67 15.59
C ARG A 84 1.67 10.79 15.06
N VAL A 85 1.20 9.79 14.30
CA VAL A 85 -0.19 9.81 13.85
C VAL A 85 -1.15 9.93 15.03
N LYS A 86 -0.90 9.13 16.07
CA LYS A 86 -1.72 9.19 17.27
C LYS A 86 -1.62 10.54 17.96
N ASP A 87 -0.40 11.06 18.09
CA ASP A 87 -0.17 12.34 18.75
C ASP A 87 -0.87 13.49 18.04
N LEU A 88 -0.96 13.40 16.71
CA LEU A 88 -1.56 14.45 15.90
C LEU A 88 -3.08 14.31 15.74
N GLY A 89 -3.67 13.29 16.35
CA GLY A 89 -5.11 13.11 16.31
C GLY A 89 -5.62 12.20 15.22
N GLY A 90 -4.73 11.51 14.52
CA GLY A 90 -5.13 10.50 13.56
C GLY A 90 -5.40 9.18 14.25
N ARG A 91 -5.67 8.15 13.46
CA ARG A 91 -5.99 6.82 13.99
C ARG A 91 -5.22 5.76 13.24
N VAL A 92 -5.03 4.62 13.91
CA VAL A 92 -4.34 3.47 13.32
C VAL A 92 -5.39 2.39 13.06
N LEU A 93 -5.54 2.00 11.79
CA LEU A 93 -6.43 0.91 11.44
C LEU A 93 -5.71 -0.43 11.46
N ALA A 94 -4.44 -0.45 11.06
CA ALA A 94 -3.63 -1.65 11.12
C ALA A 94 -2.24 -1.25 11.55
N GLU A 95 -1.77 -1.85 12.63
CA GLU A 95 -0.43 -1.58 13.17
C GLU A 95 0.63 -2.09 12.20
N PRO A 96 1.86 -1.57 12.30
CA PRO A 96 2.92 -2.00 11.38
C PRO A 96 3.06 -3.52 11.36
N THR A 97 3.07 -4.08 10.16
CA THR A 97 3.10 -5.51 9.93
C THR A 97 4.08 -5.78 8.80
N ASP A 98 4.83 -6.87 8.94
CA ASP A 98 5.78 -7.26 7.89
C ASP A 98 5.04 -7.82 6.69
N VAL A 99 5.35 -7.29 5.53
CA VAL A 99 4.81 -7.77 4.25
C VAL A 99 5.96 -7.89 3.27
N ASN A 100 5.66 -8.20 2.01
CA ASN A 100 6.71 -8.45 1.02
C ASN A 100 7.66 -7.28 0.82
N LEU A 101 7.14 -6.06 0.84
CA LEU A 101 7.94 -4.87 0.50
C LEU A 101 8.61 -4.24 1.70
N GLY A 102 8.17 -4.58 2.91
CA GLY A 102 8.69 -3.95 4.11
C GLY A 102 7.67 -4.03 5.23
N ARG A 103 7.71 -3.08 6.14
CA ARG A 103 6.68 -2.98 7.17
C ARG A 103 5.67 -1.93 6.75
N MET A 104 4.41 -2.26 6.83
CA MET A 104 3.34 -1.37 6.37
C MET A 104 2.29 -1.20 7.46
N ALA A 105 1.70 -0.02 7.50
CA ALA A 105 0.62 0.31 8.43
C ALA A 105 -0.50 0.99 7.66
N LEU A 106 -1.73 0.83 8.13
CA LEU A 106 -2.89 1.47 7.54
C LEU A 106 -3.42 2.48 8.53
N LEU A 107 -3.63 3.70 8.07
CA LEU A 107 -3.79 4.84 8.95
C LEU A 107 -4.93 5.74 8.46
N VAL A 108 -5.39 6.61 9.36
CA VAL A 108 -6.44 7.57 9.04
C VAL A 108 -5.98 8.94 9.54
N ASP A 109 -6.10 9.93 8.69
CA ASP A 109 -5.70 11.28 9.07
C ASP A 109 -6.78 11.96 9.93
N THR A 110 -6.56 13.21 10.29
CA THR A 110 -7.43 13.92 11.23
C THR A 110 -8.80 14.23 10.64
N SER A 111 -8.96 14.11 9.33
CA SER A 111 -10.25 14.36 8.68
C SER A 111 -10.95 13.08 8.26
N GLY A 112 -10.36 11.93 8.53
CA GLY A 112 -10.92 10.64 8.14
C GLY A 112 -10.37 10.12 6.83
N GLY A 113 -9.32 10.73 6.27
CA GLY A 113 -8.71 10.26 5.03
C GLY A 113 -7.84 9.04 5.26
N LEU A 114 -8.00 8.03 4.41
CA LEU A 114 -7.25 6.79 4.52
C LEU A 114 -5.91 6.92 3.82
N PHE A 115 -4.86 6.46 4.47
CA PHE A 115 -3.53 6.42 3.86
C PHE A 115 -2.72 5.33 4.54
N GLY A 116 -1.52 5.10 4.03
CA GLY A 116 -0.63 4.12 4.64
C GLY A 116 0.76 4.66 4.81
N ALA A 117 1.58 3.92 5.51
CA ALA A 117 3.00 4.18 5.63
C ALA A 117 3.74 2.89 5.36
N ILE A 118 4.94 3.01 4.80
CA ILE A 118 5.77 1.86 4.50
C ILE A 118 7.21 2.19 4.86
N GLU A 119 7.84 1.26 5.58
CA GLU A 119 9.28 1.30 5.80
C GLU A 119 9.84 0.12 5.04
N PRO A 120 10.45 0.34 3.86
CA PRO A 120 10.96 -0.77 3.04
C PRO A 120 12.07 -1.50 3.75
N TYR A 121 12.22 -2.79 3.44
CA TYR A 121 13.35 -3.54 3.97
C TYR A 121 14.64 -3.01 3.37
N SER A 122 15.67 -3.00 4.20
CA SER A 122 16.99 -2.59 3.76
C SER A 122 17.55 -3.59 2.77
N GLU A 123 18.22 -3.08 1.73
CA GLU A 123 18.91 -3.93 0.77
C GLU A 123 20.36 -4.01 1.16
N GLU A 124 20.72 -5.08 1.79
CA GLU A 124 22.10 -5.24 2.29
C GLU A 124 22.79 -6.39 1.62
#